data_e4be8c9a2e6ca51f9aea6c9a48bce4a8
#
_entry.id   e4be8c9a2e6ca51f9aea6c9a48bce4a8
#
_cell.length_a   1.000
_cell.length_b   1.000
_cell.length_c   1.000
_cell.angle_alpha   90.00
_cell.angle_beta   90.00
_cell.angle_gamma   90.00
#
_symmetry.space_group_name_H-M   'P 1'
#
loop_
_entity.id
_entity.type
_entity.pdbx_description
1 polymer ?
#
loop_
_entity_poly.entity_id
_entity_poly.type
_entity_poly.pdbx_seq_one_letter_code
_entity_poly.pdbx_strand_id
1 'polypeptide(L)'
;NEAPSEVEIFLHHEMAQTPSYPSKLLFFCEHSSETGGSTPLCQSDRLLKQLLDRVPQLIDDLESKGVQYTNVMPARADLDSGQGRSWQNTLGSKSKASAERRLRELNYTWEWLQGENLKVTTPVLTATRLLADGRKVFFNQLIAAYRGWKDSRNKGSKKIQFGDGSDVSEESM
;
A
#
# COMPACT_ATOMS: atom_id res chain seq x y z
N ASN A 1 -4.78 14.68 3.25
CA ASN A 1 -4.98 13.35 3.79
C ASN A 1 -6.37 13.26 4.42
N GLU A 2 -7.15 12.24 4.07
CA GLU A 2 -8.52 12.05 4.56
C GLU A 2 -8.59 11.15 5.81
N ALA A 3 -7.44 10.73 6.35
CA ALA A 3 -7.40 9.90 7.54
C ALA A 3 -7.79 10.72 8.79
N PRO A 4 -8.56 10.13 9.73
CA PRO A 4 -8.82 10.75 11.03
C PRO A 4 -7.53 11.15 11.75
N SER A 5 -7.57 12.21 12.55
CA SER A 5 -6.39 12.77 13.25
C SER A 5 -5.73 11.77 14.22
N GLU A 6 -6.52 10.82 14.73
CA GLU A 6 -6.08 9.79 15.68
C GLU A 6 -5.41 8.58 15.00
N VAL A 7 -5.46 8.51 13.67
CA VAL A 7 -4.87 7.40 12.92
C VAL A 7 -3.40 7.68 12.66
N GLU A 8 -2.55 6.84 13.24
CA GLU A 8 -1.11 6.89 12.98
C GLU A 8 -0.81 6.54 11.52
N ILE A 9 -0.05 7.42 10.84
CA ILE A 9 0.40 7.22 9.46
C ILE A 9 1.87 6.80 9.49
N PHE A 10 2.12 5.54 9.21
CA PHE A 10 3.48 5.00 9.12
C PHE A 10 4.21 5.52 7.89
N LEU A 11 5.55 5.54 7.95
CA LEU A 11 6.38 5.81 6.78
C LEU A 11 6.02 4.84 5.65
N HIS A 12 5.74 5.37 4.47
CA HIS A 12 5.32 4.60 3.30
C HIS A 12 5.76 5.29 2.01
N HIS A 13 5.82 4.52 0.94
CA HIS A 13 6.00 5.07 -0.40
C HIS A 13 4.62 5.28 -1.02
N GLU A 14 4.37 6.49 -1.51
CA GLU A 14 3.07 6.84 -2.07
C GLU A 14 2.68 5.90 -3.22
N MET A 15 1.53 5.27 -3.10
CA MET A 15 0.96 4.31 -4.06
C MET A 15 1.87 3.11 -4.43
N ALA A 16 2.85 2.76 -3.62
CA ALA A 16 3.71 1.61 -3.90
C ALA A 16 3.01 0.24 -3.79
N GLN A 17 1.78 0.21 -3.29
CA GLN A 17 0.90 -0.96 -3.28
C GLN A 17 0.12 -1.14 -4.59
N THR A 18 0.39 -0.35 -5.61
CA THR A 18 -0.27 -0.46 -6.92
C THR A 18 0.76 -0.55 -8.04
N PRO A 19 0.43 -1.15 -9.19
CA PRO A 19 1.34 -1.18 -10.33
C PRO A 19 1.54 0.21 -10.98
N SER A 20 0.67 1.17 -10.68
CA SER A 20 0.74 2.55 -11.19
C SER A 20 0.91 3.53 -10.02
N TYR A 21 2.03 4.20 -9.95
CA TYR A 21 2.41 5.13 -8.88
C TYR A 21 3.05 6.39 -9.49
N PRO A 22 3.02 7.52 -8.76
CA PRO A 22 3.61 8.77 -9.23
C PRO A 22 5.15 8.66 -9.31
N SER A 23 5.74 9.23 -10.34
CA SER A 23 7.20 9.32 -10.48
C SER A 23 7.82 10.39 -9.58
N LYS A 24 7.02 11.35 -9.13
CA LYS A 24 7.41 12.46 -8.25
C LYS A 24 6.29 12.76 -7.28
N LEU A 25 6.66 13.12 -6.05
CA LEU A 25 5.76 13.60 -5.02
C LEU A 25 6.22 15.00 -4.63
N LEU A 26 5.29 15.94 -4.63
CA LEU A 26 5.53 17.34 -4.26
C LEU A 26 4.76 17.66 -3.00
N PHE A 27 5.44 18.24 -2.02
CA PHE A 27 4.82 18.75 -0.81
C PHE A 27 4.72 20.26 -0.88
N PHE A 28 3.56 20.78 -0.56
CA PHE A 28 3.32 22.20 -0.41
C PHE A 28 2.69 22.47 0.96
N CYS A 29 3.25 23.41 1.70
CA CYS A 29 2.71 23.82 2.99
C CYS A 29 1.83 25.05 2.76
N GLU A 30 0.52 24.86 2.80
CA GLU A 30 -0.45 25.96 2.69
C GLU A 30 -0.57 26.72 4.01
N HIS A 31 -0.66 25.98 5.11
CA HIS A 31 -0.71 26.53 6.47
C HIS A 31 0.26 25.75 7.36
N SER A 32 1.21 26.44 7.97
CA SER A 32 2.09 25.83 8.97
C SER A 32 1.35 25.64 10.29
N SER A 33 1.58 24.51 10.97
CA SER A 33 1.12 24.36 12.35
C SER A 33 1.95 25.22 13.31
N GLU A 34 1.33 25.72 14.37
CA GLU A 34 2.04 26.50 15.40
C GLU A 34 3.02 25.62 16.18
N THR A 35 2.67 24.36 16.40
CA THR A 35 3.51 23.36 17.08
C THR A 35 3.41 22.01 16.37
N GLY A 36 4.51 21.27 16.29
CA GLY A 36 4.56 19.98 15.63
C GLY A 36 4.38 20.08 14.11
N GLY A 37 3.64 19.16 13.49
CA GLY A 37 3.28 19.14 12.07
C GLY A 37 4.43 18.83 11.10
N SER A 38 5.55 18.34 11.59
CA SER A 38 6.65 17.91 10.73
C SER A 38 6.26 16.70 9.89
N THR A 39 6.64 16.69 8.61
CA THR A 39 6.54 15.52 7.75
C THR A 39 7.85 14.75 7.79
N PRO A 40 7.92 13.57 8.42
CA PRO A 40 9.15 12.78 8.44
C PRO A 40 9.44 12.22 7.05
N LEU A 41 10.71 12.28 6.64
CA LEU A 41 11.20 11.72 5.39
C LEU A 41 12.29 10.69 5.66
N CYS A 42 12.28 9.59 4.88
CA CYS A 42 13.28 8.54 4.95
C CYS A 42 13.91 8.30 3.57
N GLN A 43 15.23 8.21 3.52
CA GLN A 43 15.97 7.86 2.30
C GLN A 43 15.89 6.34 2.08
N SER A 44 15.22 5.93 1.01
CA SER A 44 14.88 4.54 0.74
C SER A 44 16.08 3.65 0.36
N ASP A 45 17.16 4.21 -0.17
CA ASP A 45 18.42 3.52 -0.43
C ASP A 45 19.18 3.21 0.88
N ARG A 46 19.21 4.18 1.81
CA ARG A 46 19.79 3.97 3.15
C ARG A 46 18.97 2.99 3.98
N LEU A 47 17.64 3.08 3.88
CA LEU A 47 16.75 2.13 4.52
C LEU A 47 17.00 0.71 4.03
N LEU A 48 17.08 0.50 2.70
CA LEU A 48 17.38 -0.81 2.13
C LEU A 48 18.70 -1.38 2.67
N LYS A 49 19.77 -0.56 2.74
CA LYS A 49 21.03 -1.00 3.29
C LYS A 49 20.91 -1.47 4.74
N GLN A 50 20.19 -0.71 5.59
CA GLN A 50 19.97 -1.11 6.99
C GLN A 50 19.13 -2.39 7.11
N LEU A 51 18.15 -2.60 6.21
CA LEU A 51 17.34 -3.81 6.20
C LEU A 51 18.16 -5.03 5.75
N LEU A 52 19.03 -4.88 4.76
CA LEU A 52 19.97 -5.95 4.34
C LEU A 52 20.90 -6.37 5.47
N ASP A 53 21.34 -5.42 6.31
CA ASP A 53 22.19 -5.72 7.48
C ASP A 53 21.41 -6.40 8.62
N ARG A 54 20.11 -6.08 8.79
CA ARG A 54 19.33 -6.53 9.96
C ARG A 54 18.41 -7.72 9.68
N VAL A 55 17.82 -7.77 8.49
CA VAL A 55 16.80 -8.75 8.09
C VAL A 55 17.05 -9.20 6.64
N PRO A 56 18.26 -9.71 6.31
CA PRO A 56 18.64 -10.04 4.94
C PRO A 56 17.68 -11.05 4.32
N GLN A 57 17.26 -12.07 5.07
CA GLN A 57 16.35 -13.09 4.57
C GLN A 57 15.00 -12.51 4.12
N LEU A 58 14.44 -11.53 4.83
CA LEU A 58 13.21 -10.85 4.40
C LEU A 58 13.42 -10.14 3.06
N ILE A 59 14.55 -9.49 2.87
CA ILE A 59 14.84 -8.78 1.61
C ILE A 59 15.01 -9.76 0.46
N ASP A 60 15.72 -10.87 0.68
CA ASP A 60 15.88 -11.94 -0.31
C ASP A 60 14.52 -12.55 -0.71
N ASP A 61 13.65 -12.82 0.26
CA ASP A 61 12.30 -13.31 0.02
C ASP A 61 11.45 -12.31 -0.76
N LEU A 62 11.50 -11.02 -0.39
CA LEU A 62 10.78 -9.95 -1.08
C LEU A 62 11.27 -9.75 -2.52
N GLU A 63 12.56 -9.89 -2.78
CA GLU A 63 13.13 -9.74 -4.12
C GLU A 63 12.85 -10.96 -5.01
N SER A 64 12.90 -12.16 -4.45
CA SER A 64 12.68 -13.40 -5.22
C SER A 64 11.21 -13.70 -5.46
N LYS A 65 10.35 -13.44 -4.48
CA LYS A 65 8.91 -13.79 -4.51
C LYS A 65 8.02 -12.59 -4.86
N GLY A 66 8.48 -11.37 -4.61
CA GLY A 66 7.65 -10.17 -4.68
C GLY A 66 6.60 -10.12 -3.58
N VAL A 67 5.69 -9.16 -3.66
CA VAL A 67 4.64 -8.93 -2.65
C VAL A 67 3.29 -8.66 -3.31
N GLN A 68 2.23 -9.17 -2.71
CA GLN A 68 0.84 -8.89 -3.07
C GLN A 68 0.10 -8.26 -1.90
N TYR A 69 -0.81 -7.34 -2.22
CA TYR A 69 -1.67 -6.68 -1.26
C TYR A 69 -3.13 -7.00 -1.53
N THR A 70 -3.86 -7.32 -0.48
CA THR A 70 -5.31 -7.52 -0.54
C THR A 70 -6.01 -6.53 0.37
N ASN A 71 -7.05 -5.91 -0.15
CA ASN A 71 -7.85 -4.98 0.63
C ASN A 71 -9.33 -5.03 0.19
N VAL A 72 -10.25 -4.62 1.08
CA VAL A 72 -11.67 -4.49 0.80
C VAL A 72 -12.04 -3.00 0.78
N MET A 73 -12.38 -2.51 -0.39
CA MET A 73 -12.86 -1.15 -0.57
C MET A 73 -14.39 -1.09 -0.40
N PRO A 74 -14.93 -0.16 0.43
CA PRO A 74 -16.37 -0.04 0.62
C PRO A 74 -17.08 0.52 -0.60
N ALA A 75 -18.39 0.24 -0.71
CA ALA A 75 -19.27 0.83 -1.73
C ALA A 75 -19.51 2.33 -1.50
N ARG A 76 -19.44 2.79 -0.25
CA ARG A 76 -19.55 4.19 0.16
C ARG A 76 -18.38 4.55 1.04
N ALA A 77 -17.91 5.80 0.92
CA ALA A 77 -16.83 6.28 1.77
C ALA A 77 -17.20 6.15 3.26
N ASP A 78 -16.26 5.65 4.03
CA ASP A 78 -16.34 5.48 5.49
C ASP A 78 -15.23 6.33 6.11
N LEU A 79 -15.62 7.50 6.61
CA LEU A 79 -14.67 8.50 7.13
C LEU A 79 -14.08 8.11 8.50
N ASP A 80 -14.66 7.13 9.17
CA ASP A 80 -14.18 6.63 10.46
C ASP A 80 -13.05 5.59 10.30
N SER A 81 -12.78 5.19 9.06
CA SER A 81 -11.72 4.21 8.74
C SER A 81 -10.59 4.84 7.93
N GLY A 82 -9.34 4.58 8.32
CA GLY A 82 -8.18 4.92 7.51
C GLY A 82 -8.11 4.21 6.14
N GLN A 83 -8.94 3.18 5.92
CA GLN A 83 -9.12 2.44 4.66
C GLN A 83 -10.51 2.63 4.06
N GLY A 84 -11.22 3.67 4.48
CA GLY A 84 -12.63 3.90 4.15
C GLY A 84 -12.90 4.54 2.78
N ARG A 85 -11.90 4.74 1.94
CA ARG A 85 -12.11 5.29 0.58
C ARG A 85 -12.91 4.31 -0.28
N SER A 86 -14.00 4.79 -0.88
CA SER A 86 -14.84 3.94 -1.72
C SER A 86 -14.09 3.45 -2.97
N TRP A 87 -14.52 2.28 -3.52
CA TRP A 87 -13.93 1.75 -4.74
C TRP A 87 -14.12 2.69 -5.94
N GLN A 88 -15.24 3.45 -5.98
CA GLN A 88 -15.47 4.45 -7.02
C GLN A 88 -14.36 5.52 -7.01
N ASN A 89 -14.07 6.06 -5.83
CA ASN A 89 -13.05 7.09 -5.69
C ASN A 89 -11.64 6.53 -5.91
N THR A 90 -11.36 5.32 -5.40
CA THR A 90 -10.06 4.69 -5.51
C THR A 90 -9.71 4.33 -6.96
N LEU A 91 -10.68 3.80 -7.72
CA LEU A 91 -10.48 3.37 -9.11
C LEU A 91 -10.85 4.45 -10.14
N GLY A 92 -11.36 5.60 -9.70
CA GLY A 92 -11.88 6.64 -10.60
C GLY A 92 -13.04 6.16 -11.46
N SER A 93 -13.91 5.29 -10.93
CA SER A 93 -14.91 4.55 -11.68
C SER A 93 -16.32 4.85 -11.20
N LYS A 94 -17.25 5.04 -12.13
CA LYS A 94 -18.67 5.35 -11.80
C LYS A 94 -19.59 4.12 -11.81
N SER A 95 -19.11 2.97 -12.28
CA SER A 95 -19.89 1.73 -12.37
C SER A 95 -19.02 0.51 -12.14
N LYS A 96 -19.63 -0.63 -11.76
CA LYS A 96 -18.93 -1.92 -11.63
C LYS A 96 -18.19 -2.30 -12.92
N ALA A 97 -18.83 -2.14 -14.08
CA ALA A 97 -18.20 -2.45 -15.37
C ALA A 97 -16.95 -1.61 -15.65
N SER A 98 -16.96 -0.30 -15.30
CA SER A 98 -15.79 0.55 -15.45
C SER A 98 -14.70 0.22 -14.42
N ALA A 99 -15.08 -0.15 -13.20
CA ALA A 99 -14.15 -0.60 -12.16
C ALA A 99 -13.45 -1.90 -12.59
N GLU A 100 -14.20 -2.89 -13.04
CA GLU A 100 -13.64 -4.17 -13.52
C GLU A 100 -12.72 -3.99 -14.73
N ARG A 101 -13.06 -3.10 -15.67
CA ARG A 101 -12.16 -2.77 -16.77
C ARG A 101 -10.83 -2.21 -16.24
N ARG A 102 -10.91 -1.27 -15.30
CA ARG A 102 -9.72 -0.67 -14.66
C ARG A 102 -8.89 -1.71 -13.91
N LEU A 103 -9.52 -2.63 -13.21
CA LEU A 103 -8.83 -3.72 -12.51
C LEU A 103 -8.12 -4.67 -13.46
N ARG A 104 -8.77 -5.02 -14.60
CA ARG A 104 -8.10 -5.83 -15.66
C ARG A 104 -6.88 -5.13 -16.24
N GLU A 105 -6.98 -3.82 -16.54
CA GLU A 105 -5.86 -3.01 -17.05
C GLU A 105 -4.67 -3.02 -16.08
N LEU A 106 -4.95 -3.06 -14.77
CA LEU A 106 -3.94 -3.08 -13.72
C LEU A 106 -3.53 -4.51 -13.30
N ASN A 107 -4.07 -5.55 -13.93
CA ASN A 107 -3.85 -6.96 -13.62
C ASN A 107 -4.23 -7.35 -12.18
N TYR A 108 -5.24 -6.73 -11.60
CA TYR A 108 -5.80 -7.13 -10.31
C TYR A 108 -6.71 -8.34 -10.45
N THR A 109 -6.78 -9.15 -9.40
CA THR A 109 -7.91 -10.05 -9.15
C THR A 109 -8.90 -9.39 -8.21
N TRP A 110 -10.19 -9.73 -8.32
CA TRP A 110 -11.23 -9.11 -7.49
C TRP A 110 -12.41 -10.00 -7.24
N GLU A 111 -13.16 -9.64 -6.21
CA GLU A 111 -14.41 -10.28 -5.81
C GLU A 111 -15.40 -9.21 -5.31
N TRP A 112 -16.63 -9.22 -5.83
CA TRP A 112 -17.70 -8.40 -5.30
C TRP A 112 -18.30 -9.07 -4.07
N LEU A 113 -18.26 -8.38 -2.94
CA LEU A 113 -18.78 -8.87 -1.67
C LEU A 113 -20.19 -8.32 -1.41
N GLN A 114 -20.82 -8.85 -0.34
CA GLN A 114 -22.10 -8.34 0.15
C GLN A 114 -22.04 -6.83 0.42
N GLY A 115 -23.14 -6.10 0.15
CA GLY A 115 -23.20 -4.65 0.30
C GLY A 115 -22.41 -3.89 -0.76
N GLU A 116 -22.12 -4.52 -1.90
CA GLU A 116 -21.36 -3.95 -3.02
C GLU A 116 -19.93 -3.52 -2.67
N ASN A 117 -19.37 -4.06 -1.59
CA ASN A 117 -17.97 -3.90 -1.28
C ASN A 117 -17.10 -4.65 -2.30
N LEU A 118 -15.90 -4.16 -2.54
CA LEU A 118 -14.99 -4.71 -3.54
C LEU A 118 -13.69 -5.16 -2.89
N LYS A 119 -13.50 -6.48 -2.82
CA LYS A 119 -12.21 -7.07 -2.44
C LYS A 119 -11.31 -7.11 -3.67
N VAL A 120 -10.09 -6.64 -3.54
CA VAL A 120 -9.08 -6.63 -4.59
C VAL A 120 -7.77 -7.21 -4.10
N THR A 121 -7.08 -7.90 -4.99
CA THR A 121 -5.68 -8.34 -4.77
C THR A 121 -4.85 -7.85 -5.93
N THR A 122 -3.72 -7.24 -5.63
CA THR A 122 -2.79 -6.70 -6.63
C THR A 122 -2.13 -7.83 -7.42
N PRO A 123 -1.57 -7.57 -8.62
CA PRO A 123 -0.56 -8.46 -9.16
C PRO A 123 0.63 -8.57 -8.21
N VAL A 124 1.53 -9.50 -8.46
CA VAL A 124 2.81 -9.56 -7.74
C VAL A 124 3.61 -8.30 -8.08
N LEU A 125 3.99 -7.54 -7.06
CA LEU A 125 4.75 -6.31 -7.18
C LEU A 125 6.17 -6.51 -6.66
N THR A 126 7.13 -5.81 -7.24
CA THR A 126 8.49 -5.77 -6.72
C THR A 126 8.54 -4.95 -5.44
N ALA A 127 9.29 -5.41 -4.43
CA ALA A 127 9.44 -4.70 -3.15
C ALA A 127 10.65 -3.76 -3.14
N THR A 128 11.54 -3.87 -4.13
CA THR A 128 12.69 -2.99 -4.35
C THR A 128 12.68 -2.46 -5.77
N ARG A 129 13.40 -1.37 -6.03
CA ARG A 129 13.52 -0.78 -7.36
C ARG A 129 14.93 -0.30 -7.64
N LEU A 130 15.33 -0.46 -8.89
CA LEU A 130 16.55 0.16 -9.44
C LEU A 130 16.16 1.52 -10.07
N LEU A 131 16.76 2.59 -9.60
CA LEU A 131 16.57 3.94 -10.13
C LEU A 131 17.47 4.16 -11.36
N ALA A 132 17.17 5.21 -12.15
CA ALA A 132 17.93 5.56 -13.34
C ALA A 132 19.42 5.90 -13.05
N ASP A 133 19.73 6.33 -11.84
CA ASP A 133 21.08 6.63 -11.38
C ASP A 133 21.83 5.41 -10.82
N GLY A 134 21.27 4.22 -10.95
CA GLY A 134 21.85 2.95 -10.50
C GLY A 134 21.64 2.62 -9.02
N ARG A 135 21.01 3.49 -8.23
CA ARG A 135 20.69 3.19 -6.82
C ARG A 135 19.53 2.19 -6.74
N LYS A 136 19.67 1.18 -5.90
CA LYS A 136 18.58 0.29 -5.50
C LYS A 136 17.91 0.83 -4.24
N VAL A 137 16.59 0.85 -4.24
CA VAL A 137 15.79 1.43 -3.15
C VAL A 137 14.74 0.44 -2.67
N PHE A 138 14.41 0.50 -1.38
CA PHE A 138 13.24 -0.16 -0.82
C PHE A 138 12.00 0.60 -1.27
N PHE A 139 11.06 -0.06 -1.93
CA PHE A 139 9.89 0.60 -2.52
C PHE A 139 8.65 -0.27 -2.43
N ASN A 140 7.93 -0.16 -1.33
CA ASN A 140 6.70 -0.93 -1.09
C ASN A 140 5.90 -0.30 0.06
N GLN A 141 4.75 -0.90 0.38
CA GLN A 141 3.89 -0.48 1.48
C GLN A 141 3.79 -1.54 2.59
N LEU A 142 4.78 -2.41 2.72
CA LEU A 142 4.74 -3.56 3.63
C LEU A 142 4.34 -3.16 5.06
N ILE A 143 5.08 -2.23 5.67
CA ILE A 143 4.85 -1.78 7.04
C ILE A 143 3.51 -1.05 7.20
N ALA A 144 3.19 -0.16 6.25
CA ALA A 144 1.94 0.58 6.29
C ALA A 144 0.73 -0.35 6.16
N ALA A 145 0.81 -1.36 5.31
CA ALA A 145 -0.25 -2.36 5.16
C ALA A 145 -0.35 -3.28 6.38
N TYR A 146 0.76 -3.71 6.95
CA TYR A 146 0.79 -4.59 8.12
C TYR A 146 0.23 -3.89 9.36
N ARG A 147 0.72 -2.70 9.69
CA ARG A 147 0.37 -1.97 10.92
C ARG A 147 -0.79 -1.00 10.74
N GLY A 148 -0.89 -0.34 9.60
CA GLY A 148 -1.78 0.80 9.36
C GLY A 148 -3.13 0.45 8.74
N TRP A 149 -3.24 -0.62 7.94
CA TRP A 149 -4.50 -0.97 7.28
C TRP A 149 -5.44 -1.72 8.24
N LYS A 150 -5.92 -1.00 9.25
CA LYS A 150 -6.86 -1.53 10.25
C LYS A 150 -8.28 -1.22 9.79
N ASP A 151 -9.01 -2.25 9.36
CA ASP A 151 -10.39 -2.13 8.91
C ASP A 151 -11.14 -3.44 9.19
N SER A 152 -12.35 -3.34 9.73
CA SER A 152 -13.18 -4.50 10.05
C SER A 152 -13.57 -5.32 8.80
N ARG A 153 -13.62 -4.69 7.62
CA ARG A 153 -13.90 -5.35 6.34
C ARG A 153 -12.79 -6.29 5.90
N ASN A 154 -11.57 -6.09 6.41
CA ASN A 154 -10.42 -6.95 6.14
C ASN A 154 -10.26 -8.11 7.13
N LYS A 155 -11.22 -8.31 8.06
CA LYS A 155 -11.19 -9.43 9.01
C LYS A 155 -11.13 -10.76 8.26
N GLY A 156 -10.12 -11.59 8.60
CA GLY A 156 -9.92 -12.91 7.98
C GLY A 156 -9.28 -12.88 6.59
N SER A 157 -8.97 -11.71 6.04
CA SER A 157 -8.22 -11.60 4.79
C SER A 157 -6.74 -11.36 5.07
N LYS A 158 -5.86 -12.09 4.41
CA LYS A 158 -4.42 -11.79 4.39
C LYS A 158 -4.22 -10.48 3.62
N LYS A 159 -3.83 -9.43 4.34
CA LYS A 159 -3.61 -8.10 3.72
C LYS A 159 -2.35 -8.06 2.86
N ILE A 160 -1.36 -8.88 3.23
CA ILE A 160 -0.05 -8.96 2.62
C ILE A 160 0.34 -10.43 2.55
N GLN A 161 0.89 -10.82 1.41
CA GLN A 161 1.49 -12.14 1.21
C GLN A 161 2.64 -12.00 0.20
N PHE A 162 3.53 -12.97 0.18
CA PHE A 162 4.49 -13.08 -0.93
C PHE A 162 3.78 -13.46 -2.23
N GLY A 163 4.43 -13.20 -3.36
CA GLY A 163 3.86 -13.50 -4.67
C GLY A 163 3.61 -14.99 -4.93
N ASP A 164 4.24 -15.89 -4.18
CA ASP A 164 4.00 -17.34 -4.19
C ASP A 164 2.82 -17.76 -3.29
N GLY A 165 2.16 -16.80 -2.62
CA GLY A 165 1.05 -17.04 -1.70
C GLY A 165 1.46 -17.40 -0.27
N SER A 166 2.75 -17.51 0.02
CA SER A 166 3.24 -17.74 1.38
C SER A 166 3.08 -16.48 2.26
N ASP A 167 3.01 -16.68 3.57
CA ASP A 167 2.84 -15.59 4.52
C ASP A 167 4.15 -14.86 4.79
N VAL A 168 4.06 -13.53 4.91
CA VAL A 168 5.14 -12.73 5.48
C VAL A 168 5.12 -12.94 6.99
N SER A 169 6.21 -13.48 7.56
CA SER A 169 6.25 -13.82 8.99
C SER A 169 6.20 -12.58 9.88
N GLU A 170 5.54 -12.68 11.03
CA GLU A 170 5.51 -11.60 12.04
C GLU A 170 6.90 -11.28 12.58
N GLU A 171 7.77 -12.29 12.68
CA GLU A 171 9.15 -12.13 13.15
C GLU A 171 10.00 -11.28 12.21
N SER A 172 9.61 -11.21 10.94
CA SER A 172 10.30 -10.43 9.91
C SER A 172 9.82 -8.97 9.82
N MET A 173 8.77 -8.60 10.58
CA MET A 173 8.08 -7.31 10.53
C MET A 173 8.27 -6.49 11.80
#